data_9dac59ce7c8704f6ef4589d04abbffff
#
_entry.id   9dac59ce7c8704f6ef4589d04abbffff
#
_cell.length_a   1.000
_cell.length_b   1.000
_cell.length_c   1.000
_cell.angle_alpha   90.00
_cell.angle_beta   90.00
_cell.angle_gamma   90.00
#
_symmetry.space_group_name_H-M   'P 1'
#
loop_
_entity.id
_entity.type
_entity.pdbx_description
1 polymer ?
#
loop_
_entity_poly.entity_id
_entity_poly.type
_entity_poly.pdbx_seq_one_letter_code
_entity_poly.pdbx_strand_id
1 'polypeptide(L)'
;MKIDKRRNYLIGLDTETCNAYMDNNGKLNLNDSLVYDIGWVVTDKHGTIYRQRSFVVKEVFFGMSDVMTSAYYANKIPRYMEDIANGKREVKSVWEIRKILKADMEEFNTKIVFAHNARFDNNVLRNTVRYLSGSACRYFFPYNTIIWDTLKMSKDIFGNRKTYKDFCLKNGYMTKHKVPQCRFTAEILYRYLTLDTQFAESHTGLEDVLIETEILRNCFKAHKKMTKTLY
;
A
#
# COMPACT_ATOMS: atom_id res chain seq x y z
N MET A 1 -1.20 -23.82 -8.27
CA MET A 1 0.15 -23.93 -7.63
C MET A 1 -0.02 -24.64 -6.30
N LYS A 2 0.86 -25.62 -5.96
CA LYS A 2 0.80 -26.29 -4.65
C LYS A 2 1.48 -25.42 -3.60
N ILE A 3 0.74 -25.04 -2.54
CA ILE A 3 1.27 -24.18 -1.47
C ILE A 3 2.19 -25.01 -0.56
N ASP A 4 3.42 -24.53 -0.34
CA ASP A 4 4.37 -25.13 0.59
C ASP A 4 4.13 -24.58 2.01
N LYS A 5 3.47 -25.37 2.86
CA LYS A 5 3.13 -25.00 4.25
C LYS A 5 4.34 -24.73 5.16
N ARG A 6 5.56 -25.05 4.72
CA ARG A 6 6.81 -24.76 5.47
C ARG A 6 7.32 -23.33 5.24
N ARG A 7 6.79 -22.63 4.24
CA ARG A 7 7.15 -21.25 3.93
C ARG A 7 6.38 -20.26 4.80
N ASN A 8 7.03 -19.16 5.13
CA ASN A 8 6.40 -18.02 5.77
C ASN A 8 5.94 -17.05 4.68
N TYR A 9 4.64 -17.06 4.41
CA TYR A 9 4.03 -16.14 3.47
C TYR A 9 3.65 -14.83 4.13
N LEU A 10 3.65 -13.77 3.34
CA LEU A 10 3.29 -12.40 3.71
C LEU A 10 2.30 -11.87 2.69
N ILE A 11 1.44 -10.94 3.09
CA ILE A 11 0.60 -10.20 2.16
C ILE A 11 1.09 -8.76 2.12
N GLY A 12 1.58 -8.32 0.97
CA GLY A 12 1.78 -6.89 0.69
C GLY A 12 0.48 -6.29 0.20
N LEU A 13 0.11 -5.11 0.68
CA LEU A 13 -1.13 -4.45 0.33
C LEU A 13 -0.91 -2.96 0.22
N ASP A 14 -1.47 -2.35 -0.84
CA ASP A 14 -1.51 -0.91 -1.04
C ASP A 14 -2.90 -0.44 -1.46
N THR A 15 -3.22 0.83 -1.17
CA THR A 15 -4.55 1.41 -1.40
C THR A 15 -4.47 2.80 -2.02
N GLU A 16 -5.38 3.06 -2.99
CA GLU A 16 -5.63 4.40 -3.48
C GLU A 16 -6.93 4.97 -2.90
N THR A 17 -6.91 6.26 -2.62
CA THR A 17 -8.00 6.91 -1.90
C THR A 17 -8.55 8.14 -2.59
N CYS A 18 -9.83 8.38 -2.34
CA CYS A 18 -10.50 9.66 -2.57
C CYS A 18 -10.92 10.25 -1.23
N ASN A 19 -11.13 11.57 -1.20
CA ASN A 19 -11.54 12.25 0.02
C ASN A 19 -13.00 12.66 -0.08
N ALA A 20 -13.79 12.23 0.91
CA ALA A 20 -15.19 12.59 0.99
C ALA A 20 -15.41 14.08 1.27
N TYR A 21 -14.45 14.74 1.95
CA TYR A 21 -14.61 16.14 2.35
C TYR A 21 -13.28 16.90 2.33
N MET A 22 -13.31 18.13 1.86
CA MET A 22 -12.27 19.13 2.15
C MET A 22 -12.66 19.88 3.43
N ASP A 23 -11.66 20.27 4.22
CA ASP A 23 -11.91 21.18 5.34
C ASP A 23 -12.25 22.60 4.81
N ASN A 24 -12.72 23.48 5.71
CA ASN A 24 -13.10 24.85 5.36
C ASN A 24 -11.95 25.69 4.75
N ASN A 25 -10.71 25.19 4.78
CA ASN A 25 -9.52 25.81 4.21
C ASN A 25 -9.11 25.16 2.87
N GLY A 26 -9.93 24.26 2.33
CA GLY A 26 -9.62 23.49 1.11
C GLY A 26 -8.53 22.44 1.31
N LYS A 27 -8.18 22.10 2.55
CA LYS A 27 -7.19 21.07 2.87
C LYS A 27 -7.88 19.71 2.97
N LEU A 28 -7.32 18.73 2.27
CA LEU A 28 -7.80 17.36 2.30
C LEU A 28 -7.68 16.77 3.72
N ASN A 29 -8.79 16.33 4.28
CA ASN A 29 -8.80 15.60 5.54
C ASN A 29 -8.54 14.11 5.28
N LEU A 30 -7.29 13.69 5.42
CA LEU A 30 -6.89 12.29 5.21
C LEU A 30 -7.57 11.30 6.18
N ASN A 31 -8.14 11.80 7.29
CA ASN A 31 -8.88 10.95 8.22
C ASN A 31 -10.23 10.50 7.65
N ASP A 32 -10.78 11.20 6.67
CA ASP A 32 -12.06 10.90 6.02
C ASP A 32 -11.88 10.29 4.61
N SER A 33 -10.64 9.89 4.27
CA SER A 33 -10.35 9.25 3.00
C SER A 33 -11.00 7.88 2.90
N LEU A 34 -11.58 7.58 1.72
CA LEU A 34 -12.18 6.30 1.38
C LEU A 34 -11.37 5.61 0.30
N VAL A 35 -11.22 4.31 0.43
CA VAL A 35 -10.47 3.49 -0.53
C VAL A 35 -11.33 3.20 -1.75
N TYR A 36 -10.81 3.51 -2.95
CA TYR A 36 -11.45 3.15 -4.21
C TYR A 36 -10.68 2.07 -5.00
N ASP A 37 -9.38 1.93 -4.78
CA ASP A 37 -8.56 0.88 -5.36
C ASP A 37 -7.77 0.16 -4.25
N ILE A 38 -7.69 -1.15 -4.33
CA ILE A 38 -6.93 -1.98 -3.41
C ILE A 38 -6.22 -3.08 -4.18
N GLY A 39 -4.91 -3.14 -4.03
CA GLY A 39 -4.09 -4.22 -4.58
C GLY A 39 -3.38 -4.99 -3.49
N TRP A 40 -3.18 -6.29 -3.70
CA TRP A 40 -2.27 -7.05 -2.85
C TRP A 40 -1.58 -8.18 -3.58
N VAL A 41 -0.46 -8.56 -3.01
CA VAL A 41 0.29 -9.74 -3.43
C VAL A 41 0.49 -10.68 -2.25
N VAL A 42 0.49 -11.98 -2.50
CA VAL A 42 1.02 -12.95 -1.58
C VAL A 42 2.46 -13.21 -1.97
N THR A 43 3.37 -12.98 -1.05
CA THR A 43 4.82 -13.07 -1.29
C THR A 43 5.54 -13.75 -0.12
N ASP A 44 6.85 -13.89 -0.21
CA ASP A 44 7.73 -14.27 0.89
C ASP A 44 8.80 -13.19 1.14
N LYS A 45 9.65 -13.38 2.14
CA LYS A 45 10.75 -12.46 2.46
C LYS A 45 11.79 -12.29 1.32
N HIS A 46 11.74 -13.14 0.30
CA HIS A 46 12.62 -13.09 -0.87
C HIS A 46 11.99 -12.34 -2.05
N GLY A 47 10.74 -11.88 -1.90
CA GLY A 47 10.01 -11.15 -2.94
C GLY A 47 9.42 -12.05 -4.03
N THR A 48 9.34 -13.37 -3.80
CA THR A 48 8.68 -14.28 -4.75
C THR A 48 7.17 -14.05 -4.68
N ILE A 49 6.53 -13.75 -5.81
CA ILE A 49 5.09 -13.53 -5.90
C ILE A 49 4.38 -14.84 -6.16
N TYR A 50 3.43 -15.20 -5.30
CA TYR A 50 2.62 -16.41 -5.37
C TYR A 50 1.19 -16.14 -5.83
N ARG A 51 0.67 -14.95 -5.54
CA ARG A 51 -0.66 -14.49 -5.94
C ARG A 51 -0.67 -12.98 -6.08
N GLN A 52 -1.49 -12.48 -7.01
CA GLN A 52 -1.75 -11.07 -7.19
C GLN A 52 -3.25 -10.83 -7.23
N ARG A 53 -3.71 -9.72 -6.68
CA ARG A 53 -5.09 -9.25 -6.70
C ARG A 53 -5.14 -7.76 -6.93
N SER A 54 -6.09 -7.33 -7.75
CA SER A 54 -6.36 -5.91 -7.99
C SER A 54 -7.87 -5.70 -8.05
N PHE A 55 -8.38 -4.86 -7.17
CA PHE A 55 -9.81 -4.61 -7.03
C PHE A 55 -10.12 -3.13 -7.02
N VAL A 56 -11.24 -2.79 -7.63
CA VAL A 56 -11.91 -1.51 -7.48
C VAL A 56 -13.08 -1.68 -6.52
N VAL A 57 -13.16 -0.84 -5.49
CA VAL A 57 -14.22 -0.85 -4.48
C VAL A 57 -15.49 -0.26 -5.09
N LYS A 58 -16.46 -1.13 -5.41
CA LYS A 58 -17.68 -0.78 -6.14
C LYS A 58 -18.44 0.38 -5.52
N GLU A 59 -18.63 0.35 -4.21
CA GLU A 59 -19.43 1.35 -3.47
C GLU A 59 -18.82 2.75 -3.56
N VAL A 60 -17.50 2.85 -3.62
CA VAL A 60 -16.79 4.14 -3.69
C VAL A 60 -16.62 4.57 -5.14
N PHE A 61 -16.03 3.73 -5.98
CA PHE A 61 -15.66 4.09 -7.35
C PHE A 61 -16.88 4.41 -8.22
N PHE A 62 -17.93 3.60 -8.15
CA PHE A 62 -19.16 3.78 -8.93
C PHE A 62 -20.30 4.42 -8.14
N GLY A 63 -20.34 4.18 -6.83
CA GLY A 63 -21.42 4.68 -5.97
C GLY A 63 -21.24 6.12 -5.51
N MET A 64 -20.04 6.70 -5.62
CA MET A 64 -19.70 8.03 -5.12
C MET A 64 -18.95 8.86 -6.17
N SER A 65 -19.61 9.10 -7.33
CA SER A 65 -19.00 9.83 -8.46
C SER A 65 -18.43 11.19 -8.07
N ASP A 66 -19.13 11.96 -7.23
CA ASP A 66 -18.71 13.29 -6.79
C ASP A 66 -17.43 13.22 -5.94
N VAL A 67 -17.31 12.18 -5.11
CA VAL A 67 -16.11 11.93 -4.30
C VAL A 67 -14.96 11.47 -5.18
N MET A 68 -15.24 10.63 -6.18
CA MET A 68 -14.21 10.16 -7.13
C MET A 68 -13.65 11.28 -7.99
N THR A 69 -14.44 12.26 -8.39
CA THR A 69 -13.96 13.44 -9.14
C THR A 69 -13.06 14.34 -8.29
N SER A 70 -13.15 14.27 -6.95
CA SER A 70 -12.26 14.96 -6.00
C SER A 70 -11.00 14.17 -5.66
N ALA A 71 -10.88 12.92 -6.10
CA ALA A 71 -9.68 12.10 -5.85
C ALA A 71 -8.44 12.75 -6.45
N TYR A 72 -7.32 12.69 -5.72
CA TYR A 72 -6.06 13.26 -6.20
C TYR A 72 -5.65 12.71 -7.58
N TYR A 73 -5.97 11.45 -7.83
CA TYR A 73 -5.69 10.76 -9.09
C TYR A 73 -6.94 10.58 -9.98
N ALA A 74 -7.93 11.49 -9.88
CA ALA A 74 -9.16 11.42 -10.69
C ALA A 74 -8.89 11.36 -12.21
N ASN A 75 -7.81 11.98 -12.67
CA ASN A 75 -7.37 11.91 -14.06
C ASN A 75 -7.04 10.48 -14.53
N LYS A 76 -6.90 9.51 -13.64
CA LYS A 76 -6.66 8.10 -13.96
C LYS A 76 -7.94 7.27 -14.12
N ILE A 77 -9.12 7.84 -13.84
CA ILE A 77 -10.40 7.15 -13.98
C ILE A 77 -10.55 6.45 -15.35
N PRO A 78 -10.21 7.10 -16.49
CA PRO A 78 -10.29 6.43 -17.80
C PRO A 78 -9.43 5.16 -17.88
N ARG A 79 -8.21 5.16 -17.33
CA ARG A 79 -7.34 3.98 -17.24
C ARG A 79 -7.97 2.88 -16.38
N TYR A 80 -8.57 3.24 -15.26
CA TYR A 80 -9.29 2.26 -14.42
C TYR A 80 -10.44 1.60 -15.17
N MET A 81 -11.21 2.37 -15.93
CA MET A 81 -12.31 1.84 -16.75
C MET A 81 -11.80 0.88 -17.83
N GLU A 82 -10.68 1.19 -18.47
CA GLU A 82 -10.03 0.30 -19.43
C GLU A 82 -9.51 -0.98 -18.75
N ASP A 83 -8.83 -0.88 -17.61
CA ASP A 83 -8.31 -2.01 -16.84
C ASP A 83 -9.44 -2.94 -16.36
N ILE A 84 -10.59 -2.38 -15.98
CA ILE A 84 -11.81 -3.15 -15.63
C ILE A 84 -12.35 -3.87 -16.86
N ALA A 85 -12.49 -3.18 -17.99
CA ALA A 85 -13.00 -3.75 -19.24
C ALA A 85 -12.12 -4.91 -19.75
N ASN A 86 -10.80 -4.80 -19.55
CA ASN A 86 -9.80 -5.79 -19.94
C ASN A 86 -9.58 -6.90 -18.88
N GLY A 87 -10.32 -6.87 -17.77
CA GLY A 87 -10.20 -7.86 -16.70
C GLY A 87 -8.92 -7.79 -15.87
N LYS A 88 -8.14 -6.71 -15.97
CA LYS A 88 -6.94 -6.50 -15.14
C LYS A 88 -7.31 -6.13 -13.71
N ARG A 89 -8.47 -5.49 -13.52
CA ARG A 89 -9.03 -5.12 -12.22
C ARG A 89 -10.42 -5.67 -12.08
N GLU A 90 -10.71 -6.27 -10.94
CA GLU A 90 -12.06 -6.76 -10.65
C GLU A 90 -12.84 -5.71 -9.86
N VAL A 91 -14.11 -5.50 -10.23
CA VAL A 91 -15.04 -4.66 -9.45
C VAL A 91 -15.73 -5.54 -8.41
N LYS A 92 -15.52 -5.24 -7.14
CA LYS A 92 -16.11 -5.97 -6.02
C LYS A 92 -16.59 -5.02 -4.93
N SER A 93 -17.57 -5.45 -4.15
CA SER A 93 -17.92 -4.75 -2.91
C SER A 93 -16.77 -4.84 -1.90
N VAL A 94 -16.66 -3.88 -1.00
CA VAL A 94 -15.66 -3.93 0.07
C VAL A 94 -15.76 -5.21 0.91
N TRP A 95 -16.97 -5.77 1.03
CA TRP A 95 -17.22 -7.01 1.79
C TRP A 95 -16.70 -8.25 1.08
N GLU A 96 -16.87 -8.31 -0.25
CA GLU A 96 -16.30 -9.38 -1.08
C GLU A 96 -14.79 -9.31 -1.07
N ILE A 97 -14.21 -8.12 -1.24
CA ILE A 97 -12.75 -7.88 -1.17
C ILE A 97 -12.20 -8.37 0.17
N ARG A 98 -12.84 -7.97 1.28
CA ARG A 98 -12.45 -8.41 2.63
C ARG A 98 -12.53 -9.94 2.79
N LYS A 99 -13.57 -10.57 2.23
CA LYS A 99 -13.75 -12.04 2.22
C LYS A 99 -12.64 -12.74 1.44
N ILE A 100 -12.28 -12.21 0.26
CA ILE A 100 -11.20 -12.73 -0.58
C ILE A 100 -9.85 -12.61 0.12
N LEU A 101 -9.55 -11.45 0.73
CA LEU A 101 -8.32 -11.26 1.50
C LEU A 101 -8.21 -12.26 2.64
N LYS A 102 -9.30 -12.45 3.40
CA LYS A 102 -9.35 -13.45 4.47
C LYS A 102 -9.09 -14.86 3.94
N ALA A 103 -9.69 -15.24 2.82
CA ALA A 103 -9.47 -16.54 2.18
C ALA A 103 -8.00 -16.72 1.74
N ASP A 104 -7.39 -15.70 1.13
CA ASP A 104 -5.96 -15.74 0.78
C ASP A 104 -5.08 -15.88 2.04
N MET A 105 -5.39 -15.16 3.14
CA MET A 105 -4.68 -15.30 4.41
C MET A 105 -4.78 -16.71 5.01
N GLU A 106 -5.95 -17.32 4.94
CA GLU A 106 -6.21 -18.69 5.43
C GLU A 106 -5.50 -19.71 4.55
N GLU A 107 -5.62 -19.61 3.23
CA GLU A 107 -5.03 -20.53 2.26
C GLU A 107 -3.51 -20.57 2.37
N PHE A 108 -2.87 -19.40 2.50
CA PHE A 108 -1.41 -19.28 2.66
C PHE A 108 -0.94 -19.34 4.11
N ASN A 109 -1.84 -19.61 5.05
CA ASN A 109 -1.56 -19.68 6.48
C ASN A 109 -0.72 -18.49 6.99
N THR A 110 -1.11 -17.26 6.62
CA THR A 110 -0.43 -16.05 7.05
C THR A 110 -1.35 -15.13 7.84
N LYS A 111 -0.77 -14.42 8.81
CA LYS A 111 -1.42 -13.35 9.57
C LYS A 111 -0.71 -12.01 9.39
N ILE A 112 0.30 -11.97 8.53
CA ILE A 112 1.14 -10.80 8.36
C ILE A 112 0.73 -10.07 7.08
N VAL A 113 0.36 -8.81 7.23
CA VAL A 113 0.13 -7.86 6.15
C VAL A 113 1.20 -6.78 6.23
N PHE A 114 1.80 -6.37 5.14
CA PHE A 114 2.72 -5.24 5.10
C PHE A 114 2.29 -4.20 4.07
N ALA A 115 2.65 -2.95 4.33
CA ALA A 115 2.48 -1.82 3.44
C ALA A 115 3.61 -0.81 3.68
N HIS A 116 3.78 0.16 2.78
CA HIS A 116 4.72 1.26 2.98
C HIS A 116 4.02 2.45 3.61
N ASN A 117 4.39 2.81 4.84
CA ASN A 117 3.61 3.71 5.70
C ASN A 117 2.25 3.08 6.09
N ALA A 118 2.28 1.83 6.50
CA ALA A 118 1.13 0.95 6.74
C ALA A 118 0.05 1.53 7.69
N ARG A 119 0.37 2.60 8.45
CA ARG A 119 -0.61 3.32 9.25
C ARG A 119 -1.69 3.96 8.37
N PHE A 120 -1.29 4.48 7.21
CA PHE A 120 -2.21 5.10 6.26
C PHE A 120 -3.21 4.07 5.77
N ASP A 121 -2.75 2.97 5.16
CA ASP A 121 -3.60 1.92 4.60
C ASP A 121 -4.53 1.31 5.65
N ASN A 122 -4.00 1.00 6.83
CA ASN A 122 -4.82 0.48 7.92
C ASN A 122 -5.93 1.46 8.35
N ASN A 123 -5.65 2.76 8.37
CA ASN A 123 -6.63 3.77 8.74
C ASN A 123 -7.70 3.96 7.65
N VAL A 124 -7.29 4.11 6.37
CA VAL A 124 -8.25 4.37 5.29
C VAL A 124 -9.15 3.16 5.01
N LEU A 125 -8.62 1.95 5.12
CA LEU A 125 -9.42 0.71 5.05
C LEU A 125 -10.43 0.62 6.18
N ARG A 126 -10.02 0.97 7.40
CA ARG A 126 -10.93 1.03 8.56
C ARG A 126 -12.00 2.12 8.37
N ASN A 127 -11.63 3.30 7.88
CA ASN A 127 -12.57 4.38 7.60
C ASN A 127 -13.60 3.94 6.56
N THR A 128 -13.15 3.30 5.48
CA THR A 128 -14.03 2.81 4.41
C THR A 128 -15.07 1.82 4.93
N VAL A 129 -14.66 0.80 5.71
CA VAL A 129 -15.64 -0.18 6.23
C VAL A 129 -16.58 0.43 7.26
N ARG A 130 -16.12 1.40 8.05
CA ARG A 130 -16.96 2.13 9.02
C ARG A 130 -17.98 3.01 8.32
N TYR A 131 -17.55 3.78 7.34
CA TYR A 131 -18.41 4.65 6.55
C TYR A 131 -19.51 3.83 5.86
N LEU A 132 -19.13 2.79 5.12
CA LEU A 132 -20.07 1.97 4.35
C LEU A 132 -21.00 1.11 5.21
N SER A 133 -20.65 0.83 6.46
CA SER A 133 -21.48 0.03 7.38
C SER A 133 -22.25 0.87 8.40
N GLY A 134 -21.95 2.15 8.52
CA GLY A 134 -22.47 2.99 9.62
C GLY A 134 -22.02 2.54 11.02
N SER A 135 -20.96 1.72 11.14
CA SER A 135 -20.52 1.11 12.40
C SER A 135 -19.11 1.55 12.80
N ALA A 136 -18.99 2.26 13.91
CA ALA A 136 -17.71 2.71 14.45
C ALA A 136 -16.76 1.58 14.90
N CYS A 137 -17.28 0.36 15.10
CA CYS A 137 -16.53 -0.77 15.63
C CYS A 137 -16.04 -1.77 14.57
N ARG A 138 -16.19 -1.48 13.28
CA ARG A 138 -15.76 -2.40 12.24
C ARG A 138 -14.30 -2.21 11.86
N TYR A 139 -13.64 -3.33 11.53
CA TYR A 139 -12.26 -3.40 11.04
C TYR A 139 -12.23 -4.13 9.70
N PHE A 140 -11.30 -3.71 8.83
CA PHE A 140 -11.10 -4.37 7.54
C PHE A 140 -10.38 -5.71 7.71
N PHE A 141 -9.25 -5.70 8.42
CA PHE A 141 -8.46 -6.92 8.63
C PHE A 141 -9.11 -7.89 9.64
N PRO A 142 -8.87 -9.20 9.47
CA PRO A 142 -9.23 -10.20 10.48
C PRO A 142 -8.57 -9.91 11.83
N TYR A 143 -9.19 -10.43 12.90
CA TYR A 143 -8.59 -10.37 14.24
C TYR A 143 -7.21 -11.04 14.28
N ASN A 144 -6.30 -10.52 15.07
CA ASN A 144 -4.90 -10.96 15.17
C ASN A 144 -4.06 -10.79 13.88
N THR A 145 -4.47 -9.95 12.94
CA THR A 145 -3.59 -9.56 11.82
C THR A 145 -2.42 -8.72 12.36
N ILE A 146 -1.22 -9.12 12.00
CA ILE A 146 0.02 -8.41 12.33
C ILE A 146 0.36 -7.51 11.17
N ILE A 147 0.46 -6.20 11.41
CA ILE A 147 0.78 -5.23 10.37
C ILE A 147 2.26 -4.85 10.47
N TRP A 148 2.99 -5.03 9.36
CA TRP A 148 4.36 -4.58 9.21
C TRP A 148 4.40 -3.29 8.38
N ASP A 149 5.39 -2.45 8.67
CA ASP A 149 5.59 -1.17 8.01
C ASP A 149 6.97 -1.12 7.35
N THR A 150 7.00 -1.24 6.02
CA THR A 150 8.25 -1.20 5.24
C THR A 150 8.93 0.16 5.30
N LEU A 151 8.21 1.25 5.62
CA LEU A 151 8.82 2.56 5.88
C LEU A 151 9.70 2.52 7.13
N LYS A 152 9.22 1.92 8.24
CA LYS A 152 10.03 1.73 9.46
C LYS A 152 11.24 0.85 9.19
N MET A 153 11.00 -0.31 8.53
CA MET A 153 12.05 -1.23 8.14
C MET A 153 13.14 -0.52 7.30
N SER A 154 12.73 0.26 6.32
CA SER A 154 13.63 0.99 5.42
C SER A 154 14.45 2.05 6.15
N LYS A 155 13.87 2.77 7.10
CA LYS A 155 14.59 3.74 7.92
C LYS A 155 15.70 3.05 8.75
N ASP A 156 15.39 1.90 9.35
CA ASP A 156 16.37 1.14 10.13
C ASP A 156 17.50 0.58 9.25
N ILE A 157 17.17 0.14 8.03
CA ILE A 157 18.14 -0.49 7.13
C ILE A 157 18.96 0.50 6.31
N PHE A 158 18.33 1.53 5.76
CA PHE A 158 18.95 2.46 4.81
C PHE A 158 19.30 3.82 5.43
N GLY A 159 18.64 4.22 6.54
CA GLY A 159 18.76 5.56 7.11
C GLY A 159 20.19 5.96 7.48
N ASN A 160 20.99 5.00 7.95
CA ASN A 160 22.39 5.21 8.32
C ASN A 160 23.39 4.83 7.20
N ARG A 161 22.93 4.45 6.00
CA ARG A 161 23.82 4.12 4.89
C ARG A 161 24.31 5.37 4.20
N LYS A 162 25.64 5.53 4.14
CA LYS A 162 26.27 6.65 3.41
C LYS A 162 25.79 6.69 1.95
N THR A 163 25.75 5.53 1.27
CA THR A 163 25.32 5.42 -0.13
C THR A 163 23.88 5.93 -0.36
N TYR A 164 22.95 5.68 0.58
CA TYR A 164 21.59 6.21 0.48
C TYR A 164 21.55 7.72 0.71
N LYS A 165 22.30 8.20 1.68
CA LYS A 165 22.41 9.64 1.97
C LYS A 165 23.00 10.40 0.77
N ASP A 166 24.08 9.90 0.19
CA ASP A 166 24.72 10.49 -0.99
C ASP A 166 23.78 10.49 -2.20
N PHE A 167 23.01 9.39 -2.40
CA PHE A 167 21.97 9.31 -3.42
C PHE A 167 20.89 10.36 -3.22
N CYS A 168 20.36 10.52 -2.00
CA CYS A 168 19.35 11.52 -1.69
C CYS A 168 19.86 12.95 -1.88
N LEU A 169 21.09 13.25 -1.47
CA LEU A 169 21.71 14.56 -1.68
C LEU A 169 21.88 14.87 -3.16
N LYS A 170 22.45 13.94 -3.92
CA LYS A 170 22.71 14.11 -5.36
C LYS A 170 21.43 14.36 -6.16
N ASN A 171 20.32 13.74 -5.79
CA ASN A 171 19.05 13.79 -6.55
C ASN A 171 18.00 14.74 -5.92
N GLY A 172 18.34 15.50 -4.87
CA GLY A 172 17.41 16.44 -4.25
C GLY A 172 16.30 15.79 -3.42
N TYR A 173 16.49 14.55 -2.95
CA TYR A 173 15.49 13.79 -2.18
C TYR A 173 15.60 14.03 -0.68
N MET A 174 15.83 15.29 -0.29
CA MET A 174 15.86 15.69 1.11
C MET A 174 14.54 16.37 1.53
N THR A 175 14.22 16.28 2.82
CA THR A 175 13.07 17.02 3.38
C THR A 175 13.39 18.53 3.46
N LYS A 176 12.32 19.35 3.43
CA LYS A 176 12.43 20.81 3.56
C LYS A 176 12.47 21.30 5.03
N HIS A 177 12.77 20.42 5.99
CA HIS A 177 12.86 20.79 7.40
C HIS A 177 14.16 21.56 7.70
N LYS A 178 14.18 22.27 8.85
CA LYS A 178 15.36 23.02 9.33
C LYS A 178 16.62 22.15 9.37
N VAL A 179 16.47 20.86 9.70
CA VAL A 179 17.52 19.84 9.57
C VAL A 179 17.05 18.86 8.50
N PRO A 180 17.56 18.96 7.25
CA PRO A 180 17.15 18.11 6.16
C PRO A 180 17.46 16.64 6.44
N GLN A 181 16.51 15.78 6.17
CA GLN A 181 16.62 14.32 6.27
C GLN A 181 16.33 13.68 4.93
N CYS A 182 16.88 12.50 4.67
CA CYS A 182 16.51 11.70 3.49
C CYS A 182 15.02 11.40 3.51
N ARG A 183 14.37 11.52 2.36
CA ARG A 183 12.99 11.05 2.17
C ARG A 183 13.01 9.54 1.99
N PHE A 184 11.94 8.87 2.48
CA PHE A 184 11.77 7.43 2.44
C PHE A 184 10.43 7.05 1.79
N THR A 185 10.02 7.74 0.72
CA THR A 185 8.87 7.29 -0.08
C THR A 185 9.23 6.01 -0.82
N ALA A 186 8.24 5.19 -1.15
CA ALA A 186 8.47 3.93 -1.86
C ALA A 186 9.17 4.19 -3.21
N GLU A 187 8.73 5.19 -3.96
CA GLU A 187 9.36 5.62 -5.21
C GLU A 187 10.86 5.93 -5.08
N ILE A 188 11.25 6.75 -4.07
CA ILE A 188 12.66 7.13 -3.88
C ILE A 188 13.50 5.92 -3.47
N LEU A 189 12.96 5.06 -2.60
CA LEU A 189 13.63 3.82 -2.22
C LEU A 189 13.80 2.89 -3.41
N TYR A 190 12.76 2.74 -4.24
CA TYR A 190 12.82 1.90 -5.43
C TYR A 190 13.85 2.42 -6.45
N ARG A 191 13.89 3.73 -6.70
CA ARG A 191 14.93 4.38 -7.53
C ARG A 191 16.34 4.09 -7.02
N TYR A 192 16.54 4.13 -5.69
CA TYR A 192 17.83 3.81 -5.09
C TYR A 192 18.20 2.33 -5.25
N LEU A 193 17.24 1.43 -5.07
CA LEU A 193 17.47 -0.02 -5.11
C LEU A 193 17.71 -0.55 -6.52
N THR A 194 17.06 0.05 -7.52
CA THR A 194 17.15 -0.35 -8.93
C THR A 194 18.16 0.47 -9.72
N LEU A 195 18.63 1.59 -9.16
CA LEU A 195 19.44 2.61 -9.85
C LEU A 195 18.73 3.29 -11.03
N ASP A 196 17.40 3.12 -11.13
CA ASP A 196 16.55 3.79 -12.11
C ASP A 196 16.03 5.11 -11.55
N THR A 197 16.75 6.19 -11.78
CA THR A 197 16.38 7.53 -11.30
C THR A 197 15.18 8.15 -12.03
N GLN A 198 14.77 7.58 -13.17
CA GLN A 198 13.63 8.05 -13.96
C GLN A 198 12.32 7.32 -13.63
N PHE A 199 12.41 6.26 -12.83
CA PHE A 199 11.22 5.53 -12.40
C PHE A 199 10.20 6.47 -11.75
N ALA A 200 8.92 6.31 -12.07
CA ALA A 200 7.80 6.98 -11.43
C ALA A 200 6.74 5.96 -11.02
N GLU A 201 6.22 6.09 -9.82
CA GLU A 201 5.10 5.27 -9.35
C GLU A 201 3.89 5.46 -10.24
N SER A 202 3.17 4.37 -10.47
CA SER A 202 1.92 4.40 -11.24
C SER A 202 0.76 4.93 -10.42
N HIS A 203 0.89 4.94 -9.09
CA HIS A 203 -0.17 5.26 -8.12
C HIS A 203 -1.43 4.44 -8.40
N THR A 204 -1.26 3.14 -8.31
CA THR A 204 -2.33 2.15 -8.42
C THR A 204 -1.98 0.98 -7.51
N GLY A 205 -2.94 0.52 -6.72
CA GLY A 205 -2.68 -0.37 -5.59
C GLY A 205 -1.85 -1.62 -5.90
N LEU A 206 -2.13 -2.35 -7.01
CA LEU A 206 -1.34 -3.55 -7.32
C LEU A 206 0.08 -3.22 -7.78
N GLU A 207 0.26 -2.22 -8.63
CA GLU A 207 1.56 -1.84 -9.17
C GLU A 207 2.46 -1.31 -8.05
N ASP A 208 1.91 -0.54 -7.11
CA ASP A 208 2.69 0.06 -6.03
C ASP A 208 3.08 -0.98 -4.97
N VAL A 209 2.22 -1.96 -4.68
CA VAL A 209 2.59 -3.07 -3.77
C VAL A 209 3.72 -3.96 -4.34
N LEU A 210 3.88 -4.04 -5.66
CA LEU A 210 5.03 -4.74 -6.26
C LEU A 210 6.35 -4.02 -5.94
N ILE A 211 6.35 -2.69 -5.98
CA ILE A 211 7.49 -1.84 -5.58
C ILE A 211 7.79 -2.03 -4.09
N GLU A 212 6.78 -2.02 -3.24
CA GLU A 212 6.92 -2.24 -1.81
C GLU A 212 7.45 -3.64 -1.48
N THR A 213 7.09 -4.63 -2.28
CA THR A 213 7.62 -6.00 -2.17
C THR A 213 9.12 -6.05 -2.44
N GLU A 214 9.61 -5.29 -3.42
CA GLU A 214 11.06 -5.18 -3.68
C GLU A 214 11.79 -4.45 -2.53
N ILE A 215 11.16 -3.42 -1.94
CA ILE A 215 11.69 -2.75 -0.75
C ILE A 215 11.78 -3.74 0.42
N LEU A 216 10.71 -4.49 0.70
CA LEU A 216 10.68 -5.53 1.73
C LEU A 216 11.82 -6.54 1.55
N ARG A 217 11.95 -7.09 0.34
CA ARG A 217 13.02 -8.03 -0.04
C ARG A 217 14.39 -7.48 0.30
N ASN A 218 14.67 -6.23 -0.07
CA ASN A 218 15.96 -5.60 0.17
C ASN A 218 16.21 -5.31 1.67
N CYS A 219 15.17 -5.02 2.45
CA CYS A 219 15.27 -4.92 3.89
C CYS A 219 15.70 -6.26 4.51
N PHE A 220 15.09 -7.38 4.09
CA PHE A 220 15.48 -8.72 4.58
C PHE A 220 16.86 -9.14 4.09
N LYS A 221 17.23 -8.83 2.84
CA LYS A 221 18.56 -9.12 2.27
C LYS A 221 19.71 -8.44 3.05
N ALA A 222 19.41 -7.38 3.77
CA ALA A 222 20.41 -6.69 4.58
C ALA A 222 20.86 -7.48 5.82
N HIS A 223 20.14 -8.50 6.24
CA HIS A 223 20.40 -9.34 7.42
C HIS A 223 20.63 -8.54 8.72
N LYS A 224 20.00 -7.38 8.86
CA LYS A 224 20.11 -6.49 10.02
C LYS A 224 18.83 -6.52 10.86
N LYS A 225 18.99 -6.23 12.16
CA LYS A 225 17.85 -6.01 13.03
C LYS A 225 17.04 -4.78 12.54
N MET A 226 15.73 -4.91 12.50
CA MET A 226 14.81 -3.85 12.06
C MET A 226 13.46 -3.96 12.75
N THR A 227 12.83 -2.82 12.96
CA THR A 227 11.47 -2.68 13.49
C THR A 227 10.48 -2.99 12.36
N LYS A 228 9.68 -4.05 12.53
CA LYS A 228 8.74 -4.49 11.50
C LYS A 228 7.32 -4.06 11.79
N THR A 229 6.87 -4.20 13.04
CA THR A 229 5.47 -4.00 13.42
C THR A 229 5.08 -2.53 13.43
N LEU A 230 3.84 -2.27 13.04
CA LEU A 230 3.26 -0.93 13.07
C LEU A 230 3.07 -0.43 14.50
N TYR A 231 2.68 -1.32 15.42
CA TYR A 231 2.43 -1.07 16.84
C TYR A 231 3.37 -1.88 17.71
#